data_32b07c83542dce5b1b76eedf1d00279a
#
_entry.id   32b07c83542dce5b1b76eedf1d00279a
#
_cell.length_a   1.000
_cell.length_b   1.000
_cell.length_c   1.000
_cell.angle_alpha   90.00
_cell.angle_beta   90.00
_cell.angle_gamma   90.00
#
_symmetry.space_group_name_H-M   'P 1'
#
loop_
_entity.id
_entity.type
_entity.pdbx_description
1 polymer ?
#
loop_
_entity_poly.entity_id
_entity_poly.type
_entity_poly.pdbx_seq_one_letter_code
_entity_poly.pdbx_strand_id
1 'polypeptide(L)'
;MIRDFVLMADGERLSVTLFLPAKQPAPCILEALPYRKDDMTASWRPEYERFAAEFGYAVARVDVRGTGSSGGLATDEYQIAERSDLTEVIAWLAAQSWCTGNIGMFGTSYGGFNSFQLACERPAHLKAIVPIYATDDRFTDDVHQMGGARKWLDIVDYCHYMAPMNLLPPVPEIWGDTWRAEWLRRVAENEPWLFTWLAHPEDDSYWRQGSVRPDYERINIPTMIIAGWADGYRNTSFRTVAAINAPTRLLAGPWAHAAPSSSAPGPRIDHVAEMAAFFDEHLRDGETTWELPHTWFCRFSHAPDPVLDTVPGQWRSDSWPSSRSSERKITLADQPTYVVIPDVGMAAWISCAGHLPYGQPDDQRFDDAASITWDIAVDEPLEIAGSVHLLAHVTATCPHPIIAVRLCDVAPDGTSTLVSRGTLLIRPTGEVDVELEATAWQWQAGHALRVSVAGADWPNVVAPGGPGTLTLRGATLTLPIYEPDPSLPVPAFIPGNAKSSEDTEGVIWQIERDVVNRITRCVVGSASTYETPFGTASERYDGWVSVDTRTFEQRAHSDVKFTLRFPEVSATAHSIMDVVTAGDTYEVTMAITVHDGAKLIAEHHWQRSFPRA
;
A
#
# COMPACT_ATOMS: atom_id res chain seq x y z
N MET A 1 -13.58 -23.73 -13.04
CA MET A 1 -12.64 -22.68 -13.49
C MET A 1 -12.54 -22.72 -14.99
N ILE A 2 -12.67 -21.56 -15.66
CA ILE A 2 -12.58 -21.39 -17.12
C ILE A 2 -11.54 -20.30 -17.38
N ARG A 3 -10.74 -20.44 -18.40
CA ARG A 3 -9.83 -19.39 -18.90
C ARG A 3 -10.30 -18.93 -20.25
N ASP A 4 -10.28 -17.63 -20.48
CA ASP A 4 -10.72 -17.00 -21.72
C ASP A 4 -9.95 -15.71 -21.98
N PHE A 5 -10.18 -15.10 -23.12
CA PHE A 5 -9.65 -13.79 -23.48
C PHE A 5 -10.80 -12.84 -23.81
N VAL A 6 -10.70 -11.62 -23.31
CA VAL A 6 -11.56 -10.52 -23.73
C VAL A 6 -10.81 -9.70 -24.77
N LEU A 7 -11.38 -9.56 -25.95
CA LEU A 7 -10.79 -8.77 -27.04
C LEU A 7 -11.15 -7.30 -26.84
N MET A 8 -10.13 -6.46 -26.76
CA MET A 8 -10.27 -5.02 -26.63
C MET A 8 -10.53 -4.35 -28.00
N ALA A 9 -11.09 -3.15 -27.99
CA ALA A 9 -11.42 -2.41 -29.21
C ALA A 9 -10.20 -2.11 -30.11
N ASP A 10 -9.01 -2.02 -29.53
CA ASP A 10 -7.74 -1.79 -30.26
C ASP A 10 -7.09 -3.09 -30.78
N GLY A 11 -7.70 -4.24 -30.52
CA GLY A 11 -7.24 -5.55 -30.97
C GLY A 11 -6.34 -6.29 -29.98
N GLU A 12 -5.96 -5.69 -28.87
CA GLU A 12 -5.29 -6.39 -27.76
C GLU A 12 -6.26 -7.34 -27.07
N ARG A 13 -5.75 -8.35 -26.36
CA ARG A 13 -6.58 -9.29 -25.63
C ARG A 13 -6.16 -9.39 -24.16
N LEU A 14 -7.11 -9.31 -23.27
CA LEU A 14 -6.87 -9.48 -21.84
C LEU A 14 -7.26 -10.88 -21.39
N SER A 15 -6.36 -11.53 -20.65
CA SER A 15 -6.59 -12.86 -20.09
C SER A 15 -7.48 -12.77 -18.86
N VAL A 16 -8.57 -13.54 -18.88
CA VAL A 16 -9.51 -13.67 -17.76
C VAL A 16 -9.58 -15.11 -17.27
N THR A 17 -9.58 -15.29 -15.95
CA THR A 17 -9.87 -16.58 -15.30
C THR A 17 -11.20 -16.46 -14.56
N LEU A 18 -12.15 -17.35 -14.88
CA LEU A 18 -13.51 -17.35 -14.35
C LEU A 18 -13.73 -18.50 -13.37
N PHE A 19 -14.31 -18.19 -12.22
CA PHE A 19 -14.84 -19.16 -11.26
C PHE A 19 -16.36 -19.02 -11.25
N LEU A 20 -17.07 -20.00 -11.78
CA LEU A 20 -18.51 -19.92 -11.92
C LEU A 20 -19.21 -20.74 -10.83
N PRO A 21 -20.27 -20.21 -10.19
CA PRO A 21 -21.06 -20.92 -9.22
C PRO A 21 -21.95 -21.99 -9.90
N ALA A 22 -22.43 -22.92 -9.09
CA ALA A 22 -23.32 -23.99 -9.59
C ALA A 22 -24.68 -23.43 -10.08
N LYS A 23 -25.18 -22.39 -9.43
CA LYS A 23 -26.45 -21.73 -9.82
C LYS A 23 -26.15 -20.49 -10.65
N GLN A 24 -26.71 -20.45 -11.84
CA GLN A 24 -26.56 -19.35 -12.82
C GLN A 24 -27.92 -18.93 -13.36
N PRO A 25 -28.11 -17.66 -13.82
CA PRO A 25 -27.12 -16.59 -13.79
C PRO A 25 -26.83 -16.08 -12.38
N ALA A 26 -25.64 -15.53 -12.15
CA ALA A 26 -25.19 -14.97 -10.88
C ALA A 26 -24.53 -13.59 -11.07
N PRO A 27 -24.51 -12.69 -10.07
CA PRO A 27 -23.71 -11.50 -10.12
C PRO A 27 -22.22 -11.87 -10.22
N CYS A 28 -21.41 -11.01 -10.82
CA CYS A 28 -19.99 -11.25 -11.00
C CYS A 28 -19.17 -10.29 -10.17
N ILE A 29 -18.10 -10.77 -9.55
CA ILE A 29 -17.11 -9.98 -8.83
C ILE A 29 -15.81 -9.99 -9.63
N LEU A 30 -15.27 -8.81 -9.93
CA LEU A 30 -14.05 -8.61 -10.72
C LEU A 30 -12.88 -8.25 -9.81
N GLU A 31 -11.72 -8.89 -10.02
CA GLU A 31 -10.40 -8.42 -9.58
C GLU A 31 -9.48 -8.24 -10.79
N ALA A 32 -8.76 -7.11 -10.84
CA ALA A 32 -7.82 -6.81 -11.91
C ALA A 32 -6.50 -6.32 -11.32
N LEU A 33 -5.38 -6.94 -11.71
CA LEU A 33 -4.07 -6.66 -11.13
C LEU A 33 -2.90 -6.99 -12.11
N PRO A 34 -1.69 -6.42 -11.90
CA PRO A 34 -0.53 -6.67 -12.76
C PRO A 34 0.31 -7.89 -12.35
N TYR A 35 -0.05 -8.61 -11.27
CA TYR A 35 0.83 -9.54 -10.57
C TYR A 35 0.70 -10.99 -11.04
N ARG A 36 0.35 -11.20 -12.34
CA ARG A 36 0.42 -12.50 -13.00
C ARG A 36 -0.47 -13.56 -12.31
N LYS A 37 -1.77 -13.46 -12.49
CA LYS A 37 -2.81 -14.28 -11.85
C LYS A 37 -2.67 -15.79 -12.03
N ASP A 38 -1.98 -16.26 -13.07
CA ASP A 38 -1.86 -17.68 -13.40
C ASP A 38 -0.56 -18.31 -12.87
N ASP A 39 0.39 -17.51 -12.41
CA ASP A 39 1.66 -17.99 -11.82
C ASP A 39 1.99 -17.34 -10.46
N MET A 40 2.50 -16.11 -10.38
CA MET A 40 2.97 -15.50 -9.11
C MET A 40 1.87 -15.39 -8.05
N THR A 41 0.62 -15.12 -8.43
CA THR A 41 -0.52 -15.03 -7.52
C THR A 41 -1.55 -16.15 -7.70
N ALA A 42 -1.13 -17.26 -8.28
CA ALA A 42 -1.99 -18.45 -8.45
C ALA A 42 -2.42 -19.06 -7.10
N SER A 43 -1.62 -18.89 -6.05
CA SER A 43 -1.90 -19.33 -4.68
C SER A 43 -3.12 -18.66 -4.04
N TRP A 44 -3.55 -17.49 -4.53
CA TRP A 44 -4.75 -16.79 -4.03
C TRP A 44 -6.08 -17.41 -4.47
N ARG A 45 -6.01 -18.40 -5.34
CA ARG A 45 -7.16 -19.12 -5.91
C ARG A 45 -8.23 -19.57 -4.88
N PRO A 46 -7.90 -20.07 -3.68
CA PRO A 46 -8.92 -20.53 -2.72
C PRO A 46 -9.95 -19.47 -2.34
N GLU A 47 -9.57 -18.20 -2.29
CA GLU A 47 -10.49 -17.09 -1.99
C GLU A 47 -11.58 -16.94 -3.07
N TYR A 48 -11.20 -17.00 -4.34
CA TYR A 48 -12.14 -16.88 -5.47
C TYR A 48 -13.05 -18.09 -5.58
N GLU A 49 -12.51 -19.28 -5.29
CA GLU A 49 -13.31 -20.51 -5.23
C GLU A 49 -14.35 -20.46 -4.11
N ARG A 50 -14.04 -19.83 -2.96
CA ARG A 50 -14.98 -19.61 -1.88
C ARG A 50 -16.13 -18.70 -2.30
N PHE A 51 -15.86 -17.57 -2.96
CA PHE A 51 -16.91 -16.70 -3.48
C PHE A 51 -17.86 -17.45 -4.40
N ALA A 52 -17.34 -18.34 -5.25
CA ALA A 52 -18.16 -19.11 -6.16
C ALA A 52 -18.93 -20.25 -5.47
N ALA A 53 -18.28 -21.02 -4.62
CA ALA A 53 -18.85 -22.23 -4.03
C ALA A 53 -19.75 -21.96 -2.82
N GLU A 54 -19.36 -21.05 -1.92
CA GLU A 54 -20.07 -20.77 -0.68
C GLU A 54 -21.10 -19.66 -0.84
N PHE A 55 -20.72 -18.58 -1.56
CA PHE A 55 -21.56 -17.38 -1.68
C PHE A 55 -22.27 -17.26 -3.04
N GLY A 56 -21.94 -18.14 -4.00
CA GLY A 56 -22.67 -18.23 -5.28
C GLY A 56 -22.45 -17.05 -6.21
N TYR A 57 -21.29 -16.39 -6.15
CA TYR A 57 -20.86 -15.36 -7.10
C TYR A 57 -20.08 -15.97 -8.27
N ALA A 58 -20.25 -15.44 -9.47
CA ALA A 58 -19.22 -15.59 -10.47
C ALA A 58 -18.04 -14.68 -10.10
N VAL A 59 -16.81 -15.16 -10.28
CA VAL A 59 -15.61 -14.35 -10.04
C VAL A 59 -14.76 -14.32 -11.30
N ALA A 60 -14.32 -13.12 -11.68
CA ALA A 60 -13.38 -12.90 -12.79
C ALA A 60 -12.07 -12.31 -12.25
N ARG A 61 -10.95 -12.97 -12.57
CA ARG A 61 -9.61 -12.42 -12.35
C ARG A 61 -9.00 -12.03 -13.69
N VAL A 62 -8.46 -10.84 -13.78
CA VAL A 62 -7.89 -10.29 -15.02
C VAL A 62 -6.46 -9.85 -14.77
N ASP A 63 -5.51 -10.29 -15.60
CA ASP A 63 -4.24 -9.60 -15.73
C ASP A 63 -4.46 -8.30 -16.52
N VAL A 64 -4.01 -7.16 -16.00
CA VAL A 64 -4.12 -5.89 -16.72
C VAL A 64 -3.22 -5.88 -17.97
N ARG A 65 -3.44 -4.93 -18.87
CA ARG A 65 -2.70 -4.79 -20.14
C ARG A 65 -1.19 -4.94 -19.96
N GLY A 66 -0.56 -5.79 -20.78
CA GLY A 66 0.88 -6.01 -20.83
C GLY A 66 1.46 -6.86 -19.70
N THR A 67 0.63 -7.37 -18.79
CA THR A 67 1.08 -8.18 -17.65
C THR A 67 0.56 -9.61 -17.73
N GLY A 68 1.20 -10.53 -17.03
CA GLY A 68 0.80 -11.94 -16.96
C GLY A 68 0.52 -12.55 -18.33
N SER A 69 -0.68 -13.10 -18.52
CA SER A 69 -1.14 -13.65 -19.80
C SER A 69 -2.00 -12.69 -20.64
N SER A 70 -2.04 -11.38 -20.31
CA SER A 70 -2.72 -10.36 -21.13
C SER A 70 -1.80 -9.75 -22.17
N GLY A 71 -2.33 -9.34 -23.31
CA GLY A 71 -1.60 -8.68 -24.39
C GLY A 71 -1.29 -7.21 -24.11
N GLY A 72 -0.46 -6.62 -24.97
CA GLY A 72 -0.05 -5.24 -24.85
C GLY A 72 1.24 -5.02 -24.09
N LEU A 73 1.52 -3.77 -23.75
CA LEU A 73 2.71 -3.33 -23.03
C LEU A 73 2.34 -2.71 -21.69
N ALA A 74 3.07 -3.08 -20.65
CA ALA A 74 2.97 -2.49 -19.34
C ALA A 74 3.93 -1.28 -19.27
N THR A 75 3.54 -0.15 -19.87
CA THR A 75 4.41 1.03 -19.99
C THR A 75 4.41 1.91 -18.75
N ASP A 76 3.40 1.79 -17.89
CA ASP A 76 3.27 2.47 -16.60
C ASP A 76 2.13 1.83 -15.80
N GLU A 77 1.95 2.23 -14.54
CA GLU A 77 0.81 1.85 -13.71
C GLU A 77 -0.40 2.77 -13.95
N TYR A 78 -1.62 2.23 -13.70
CA TYR A 78 -2.89 2.99 -13.71
C TYR A 78 -3.14 3.82 -14.96
N GLN A 79 -2.73 3.31 -16.12
CA GLN A 79 -2.85 4.00 -17.39
C GLN A 79 -4.33 4.25 -17.77
N ILE A 80 -4.57 5.29 -18.56
CA ILE A 80 -5.91 5.55 -19.15
C ILE A 80 -6.38 4.35 -19.98
N ALA A 81 -5.47 3.71 -20.73
CA ALA A 81 -5.77 2.51 -21.49
C ALA A 81 -6.25 1.36 -20.61
N GLU A 82 -5.62 1.15 -19.45
CA GLU A 82 -6.02 0.12 -18.48
C GLU A 82 -7.45 0.33 -17.98
N ARG A 83 -7.83 1.56 -17.62
CA ARG A 83 -9.20 1.88 -17.21
C ARG A 83 -10.22 1.69 -18.32
N SER A 84 -9.84 2.04 -19.56
CA SER A 84 -10.66 1.78 -20.75
C SER A 84 -10.88 0.28 -20.95
N ASP A 85 -9.82 -0.51 -20.89
CA ASP A 85 -9.86 -1.96 -20.99
C ASP A 85 -10.77 -2.58 -19.93
N LEU A 86 -10.60 -2.18 -18.69
CA LEU A 86 -11.40 -2.72 -17.59
C LEU A 86 -12.88 -2.31 -17.71
N THR A 87 -13.17 -1.15 -18.29
CA THR A 87 -14.54 -0.77 -18.65
C THR A 87 -15.13 -1.70 -19.71
N GLU A 88 -14.35 -2.08 -20.72
CA GLU A 88 -14.76 -3.05 -21.73
C GLU A 88 -14.92 -4.46 -21.13
N VAL A 89 -14.01 -4.88 -20.23
CA VAL A 89 -14.13 -6.15 -19.49
C VAL A 89 -15.41 -6.19 -18.67
N ILE A 90 -15.76 -5.13 -17.94
CA ILE A 90 -17.01 -5.04 -17.18
C ILE A 90 -18.23 -5.21 -18.09
N ALA A 91 -18.23 -4.57 -19.25
CA ALA A 91 -19.32 -4.71 -20.23
C ALA A 91 -19.38 -6.13 -20.81
N TRP A 92 -18.23 -6.74 -21.12
CA TRP A 92 -18.14 -8.12 -21.58
C TRP A 92 -18.68 -9.12 -20.55
N LEU A 93 -18.27 -8.98 -19.27
CA LEU A 93 -18.74 -9.82 -18.17
C LEU A 93 -20.26 -9.71 -18.00
N ALA A 94 -20.79 -8.50 -18.04
CA ALA A 94 -22.23 -8.25 -17.88
C ALA A 94 -23.08 -8.85 -19.01
N ALA A 95 -22.52 -8.99 -20.21
CA ALA A 95 -23.19 -9.57 -21.37
C ALA A 95 -23.19 -11.11 -21.39
N GLN A 96 -22.48 -11.77 -20.47
CA GLN A 96 -22.40 -13.23 -20.45
C GLN A 96 -23.71 -13.87 -19.96
N SER A 97 -24.11 -14.99 -20.57
CA SER A 97 -25.34 -15.70 -20.22
C SER A 97 -25.39 -16.24 -18.79
N TRP A 98 -24.24 -16.42 -18.16
CA TRP A 98 -24.08 -16.83 -16.77
C TRP A 98 -24.09 -15.66 -15.78
N CYS A 99 -24.08 -14.42 -16.27
CA CYS A 99 -24.05 -13.21 -15.44
C CYS A 99 -25.42 -12.55 -15.40
N THR A 100 -25.80 -11.98 -14.23
CA THR A 100 -27.04 -11.19 -14.09
C THR A 100 -26.94 -9.79 -14.67
N GLY A 101 -25.74 -9.35 -15.08
CA GLY A 101 -25.47 -7.98 -15.52
C GLY A 101 -25.04 -7.05 -14.38
N ASN A 102 -25.06 -7.49 -13.13
CA ASN A 102 -24.56 -6.74 -11.98
C ASN A 102 -23.12 -7.15 -11.67
N ILE A 103 -22.19 -6.18 -11.71
CA ILE A 103 -20.77 -6.39 -11.47
C ILE A 103 -20.39 -5.67 -10.18
N GLY A 104 -19.71 -6.38 -9.27
CA GLY A 104 -18.92 -5.81 -8.19
C GLY A 104 -17.46 -5.82 -8.56
N MET A 105 -16.65 -4.98 -7.90
CA MET A 105 -15.19 -5.02 -8.06
C MET A 105 -14.52 -4.96 -6.70
N PHE A 106 -13.45 -5.72 -6.52
CA PHE A 106 -12.63 -5.67 -5.32
C PHE A 106 -11.17 -5.89 -5.68
N GLY A 107 -10.31 -5.68 -4.73
CA GLY A 107 -8.91 -6.07 -4.82
C GLY A 107 -8.10 -5.43 -3.72
N THR A 108 -6.97 -6.07 -3.45
CA THR A 108 -5.97 -5.57 -2.50
C THR A 108 -4.94 -4.74 -3.25
N SER A 109 -4.50 -3.61 -2.65
CA SER A 109 -3.42 -2.79 -3.22
C SER A 109 -3.81 -2.30 -4.62
N TYR A 110 -3.03 -2.63 -5.64
CA TYR A 110 -3.30 -2.27 -7.03
C TYR A 110 -4.74 -2.57 -7.48
N GLY A 111 -5.29 -3.72 -7.09
CA GLY A 111 -6.68 -4.07 -7.38
C GLY A 111 -7.70 -3.16 -6.68
N GLY A 112 -7.35 -2.67 -5.49
CA GLY A 112 -8.15 -1.69 -4.75
C GLY A 112 -8.10 -0.31 -5.41
N PHE A 113 -6.93 0.13 -5.88
CA PHE A 113 -6.78 1.35 -6.68
C PHE A 113 -7.61 1.26 -7.97
N ASN A 114 -7.53 0.15 -8.71
CA ASN A 114 -8.36 -0.09 -9.89
C ASN A 114 -9.85 0.02 -9.56
N SER A 115 -10.28 -0.50 -8.42
CA SER A 115 -11.69 -0.41 -7.99
C SER A 115 -12.14 1.04 -7.81
N PHE A 116 -11.33 1.88 -7.16
CA PHE A 116 -11.60 3.31 -7.02
C PHE A 116 -11.62 4.03 -8.37
N GLN A 117 -10.63 3.77 -9.22
CA GLN A 117 -10.51 4.40 -10.52
C GLN A 117 -11.69 4.06 -11.42
N LEU A 118 -12.08 2.79 -11.47
CA LEU A 118 -13.25 2.35 -12.25
C LEU A 118 -14.56 2.94 -11.71
N ALA A 119 -14.71 3.07 -10.39
CA ALA A 119 -15.87 3.75 -9.81
C ALA A 119 -15.96 5.21 -10.27
N CYS A 120 -14.82 5.89 -10.44
CA CYS A 120 -14.75 7.25 -10.99
C CYS A 120 -15.12 7.32 -12.49
N GLU A 121 -14.81 6.27 -13.28
CA GLU A 121 -15.22 6.18 -14.69
C GLU A 121 -16.70 5.81 -14.88
N ARG A 122 -17.36 5.31 -13.83
CA ARG A 122 -18.81 4.98 -13.79
C ARG A 122 -19.28 4.00 -14.88
N PRO A 123 -18.66 2.84 -15.08
CA PRO A 123 -19.16 1.87 -16.04
C PRO A 123 -20.59 1.45 -15.69
N ALA A 124 -21.48 1.33 -16.69
CA ALA A 124 -22.91 1.14 -16.47
C ALA A 124 -23.28 -0.08 -15.60
N HIS A 125 -22.46 -1.14 -15.64
CA HIS A 125 -22.70 -2.41 -14.96
C HIS A 125 -21.98 -2.53 -13.61
N LEU A 126 -21.05 -1.62 -13.26
CA LEU A 126 -20.38 -1.61 -11.97
C LEU A 126 -21.34 -1.05 -10.91
N LYS A 127 -21.67 -1.86 -9.91
CA LYS A 127 -22.70 -1.55 -8.91
C LYS A 127 -22.17 -1.33 -7.50
N ALA A 128 -21.03 -1.91 -7.16
CA ALA A 128 -20.40 -1.77 -5.86
C ALA A 128 -18.90 -2.07 -5.94
N ILE A 129 -18.10 -1.48 -5.04
CA ILE A 129 -16.66 -1.74 -4.96
C ILE A 129 -16.22 -2.01 -3.52
N VAL A 130 -15.14 -2.83 -3.40
CA VAL A 130 -14.46 -3.09 -2.13
C VAL A 130 -12.95 -2.89 -2.31
N PRO A 131 -12.44 -1.65 -2.26
CA PRO A 131 -11.01 -1.40 -2.22
C PRO A 131 -10.42 -1.81 -0.87
N ILE A 132 -9.35 -2.62 -0.92
CA ILE A 132 -8.63 -3.14 0.23
C ILE A 132 -7.21 -2.60 0.18
N TYR A 133 -6.75 -1.95 1.26
CA TYR A 133 -5.38 -1.39 1.37
C TYR A 133 -4.97 -0.61 0.12
N ALA A 134 -5.74 0.41 -0.22
CA ALA A 134 -5.52 1.24 -1.39
C ALA A 134 -5.53 2.72 -1.01
N THR A 135 -4.86 3.57 -1.78
CA THR A 135 -4.88 5.01 -1.55
C THR A 135 -5.96 5.72 -2.37
N ASP A 136 -6.34 6.89 -1.90
CA ASP A 136 -7.16 7.86 -2.63
C ASP A 136 -6.34 9.01 -3.22
N ASP A 137 -5.04 9.11 -2.89
CA ASP A 137 -4.12 10.15 -3.38
C ASP A 137 -2.72 9.60 -3.64
N ARG A 138 -2.33 9.49 -4.91
CA ARG A 138 -1.06 8.92 -5.37
C ARG A 138 0.16 9.78 -5.03
N PHE A 139 -0.02 11.06 -4.68
CA PHE A 139 1.10 11.95 -4.34
C PHE A 139 1.39 12.02 -2.84
N THR A 140 0.38 11.88 -2.01
CA THR A 140 0.56 12.05 -0.56
C THR A 140 0.65 10.75 0.21
N ASP A 141 0.05 9.66 -0.31
CA ASP A 141 -0.18 8.44 0.47
C ASP A 141 0.07 7.16 -0.33
N ASP A 142 1.04 7.13 -1.24
CA ASP A 142 1.31 5.97 -2.09
C ASP A 142 2.67 5.34 -1.79
N VAL A 143 2.97 4.21 -2.46
CA VAL A 143 4.29 3.54 -2.44
C VAL A 143 5.42 4.39 -3.02
N HIS A 144 5.09 5.40 -3.82
CA HIS A 144 6.07 6.31 -4.43
C HIS A 144 6.44 7.47 -3.55
N GLN A 145 5.48 7.99 -2.78
CA GLN A 145 5.62 9.22 -2.03
C GLN A 145 4.77 9.18 -0.75
N MET A 146 5.23 9.88 0.28
CA MET A 146 4.52 10.16 1.51
C MET A 146 4.60 11.66 1.79
N GLY A 147 3.44 12.35 1.81
CA GLY A 147 3.40 13.80 1.97
C GLY A 147 4.26 14.55 0.95
N GLY A 148 4.37 14.05 -0.28
CA GLY A 148 5.24 14.59 -1.33
C GLY A 148 6.72 14.23 -1.21
N ALA A 149 7.17 13.64 -0.10
CA ALA A 149 8.54 13.14 0.04
C ALA A 149 8.67 11.76 -0.62
N ARG A 150 9.73 11.56 -1.43
CA ARG A 150 9.99 10.30 -2.12
C ARG A 150 10.22 9.16 -1.13
N LYS A 151 9.46 8.08 -1.24
CA LYS A 151 9.68 6.87 -0.45
C LYS A 151 10.98 6.21 -0.87
N TRP A 152 11.85 5.93 0.12
CA TRP A 152 13.22 5.51 -0.16
C TRP A 152 13.39 4.00 -0.06
N LEU A 153 12.77 3.37 0.93
CA LEU A 153 12.80 1.92 1.05
C LEU A 153 12.04 1.26 -0.11
N ASP A 154 10.87 1.76 -0.47
CA ASP A 154 10.07 1.21 -1.56
C ASP A 154 10.73 1.37 -2.94
N ILE A 155 11.75 2.24 -3.09
CA ILE A 155 12.47 2.38 -4.36
C ILE A 155 13.27 1.11 -4.71
N VAL A 156 13.80 0.41 -3.70
CA VAL A 156 14.56 -0.85 -3.89
C VAL A 156 13.67 -2.08 -3.89
N ASP A 157 12.43 -1.92 -3.48
CA ASP A 157 11.41 -2.95 -3.37
C ASP A 157 10.43 -2.84 -4.54
N TYR A 158 9.20 -2.40 -4.31
CA TYR A 158 8.13 -2.36 -5.31
C TYR A 158 8.54 -1.64 -6.61
N CYS A 159 9.19 -0.49 -6.50
CA CYS A 159 9.52 0.31 -7.68
C CYS A 159 10.51 -0.39 -8.63
N HIS A 160 11.44 -1.17 -8.09
CA HIS A 160 12.38 -1.95 -8.90
C HIS A 160 11.81 -3.30 -9.33
N TYR A 161 11.07 -3.95 -8.46
CA TYR A 161 10.46 -5.26 -8.62
C TYR A 161 9.61 -5.37 -9.91
N MET A 162 8.85 -4.35 -10.27
CA MET A 162 8.00 -4.36 -11.47
C MET A 162 8.80 -4.40 -12.78
N ALA A 163 10.01 -3.85 -12.81
CA ALA A 163 10.79 -3.76 -14.04
C ALA A 163 11.12 -5.15 -14.64
N PRO A 164 11.76 -6.10 -13.93
CA PRO A 164 12.00 -7.43 -14.46
C PRO A 164 10.73 -8.28 -14.58
N MET A 165 9.70 -8.10 -13.73
CA MET A 165 8.45 -8.84 -13.83
C MET A 165 7.72 -8.57 -15.14
N ASN A 166 7.71 -7.33 -15.61
CA ASN A 166 7.06 -6.93 -16.86
C ASN A 166 7.77 -7.46 -18.11
N LEU A 167 8.98 -8.03 -17.99
CA LEU A 167 9.73 -8.65 -19.09
C LEU A 167 9.58 -10.18 -19.12
N LEU A 168 8.71 -10.77 -18.30
CA LEU A 168 8.44 -12.21 -18.31
C LEU A 168 7.44 -12.60 -19.41
N PRO A 169 7.52 -13.85 -19.95
CA PRO A 169 6.58 -14.33 -20.96
C PRO A 169 5.16 -14.51 -20.40
N PRO A 170 4.12 -14.42 -21.22
CA PRO A 170 2.83 -14.97 -20.87
C PRO A 170 2.94 -16.50 -20.70
N VAL A 171 1.97 -17.12 -20.02
CA VAL A 171 1.91 -18.59 -19.90
C VAL A 171 1.67 -19.20 -21.29
N PRO A 172 2.60 -20.02 -21.84
CA PRO A 172 2.49 -20.54 -23.21
C PRO A 172 1.21 -21.34 -23.48
N GLU A 173 0.81 -22.20 -22.54
CA GLU A 173 -0.41 -23.01 -22.66
C GLU A 173 -1.68 -22.15 -22.74
N ILE A 174 -1.72 -21.01 -22.04
CA ILE A 174 -2.87 -20.08 -22.08
C ILE A 174 -2.82 -19.24 -23.35
N TRP A 175 -1.65 -18.69 -23.70
CA TRP A 175 -1.49 -17.76 -24.79
C TRP A 175 -1.63 -18.41 -26.17
N GLY A 176 -1.13 -19.64 -26.33
CA GLY A 176 -1.06 -20.37 -27.61
C GLY A 176 0.19 -20.06 -28.41
N ASP A 177 0.24 -20.48 -29.68
CA ASP A 177 1.45 -20.57 -30.53
C ASP A 177 2.26 -19.25 -30.65
N THR A 178 1.62 -18.10 -30.48
CA THR A 178 2.27 -16.78 -30.60
C THR A 178 2.88 -16.23 -29.32
N TRP A 179 2.89 -17.00 -28.21
CA TRP A 179 3.37 -16.55 -26.92
C TRP A 179 4.80 -15.99 -26.95
N ARG A 180 5.66 -16.60 -27.74
CA ARG A 180 7.06 -16.20 -27.88
C ARG A 180 7.21 -14.85 -28.57
N ALA A 181 6.38 -14.55 -29.55
CA ALA A 181 6.37 -13.26 -30.23
C ALA A 181 5.93 -12.14 -29.28
N GLU A 182 4.92 -12.41 -28.48
CA GLU A 182 4.46 -11.48 -27.43
C GLU A 182 5.55 -11.25 -26.37
N TRP A 183 6.22 -12.29 -25.89
CA TRP A 183 7.34 -12.15 -24.98
C TRP A 183 8.45 -11.27 -25.53
N LEU A 184 8.88 -11.55 -26.78
CA LEU A 184 9.94 -10.76 -27.42
C LEU A 184 9.53 -9.29 -27.62
N ARG A 185 8.25 -9.02 -27.89
CA ARG A 185 7.71 -7.66 -27.96
C ARG A 185 7.86 -6.95 -26.59
N ARG A 186 7.42 -7.58 -25.50
CA ARG A 186 7.55 -7.02 -24.14
C ARG A 186 9.00 -6.73 -23.78
N VAL A 187 9.87 -7.70 -24.05
CA VAL A 187 11.31 -7.56 -23.77
C VAL A 187 11.93 -6.42 -24.57
N ALA A 188 11.48 -6.18 -25.80
CA ALA A 188 12.04 -5.14 -26.66
C ALA A 188 11.52 -3.72 -26.36
N GLU A 189 10.28 -3.59 -25.88
CA GLU A 189 9.57 -2.32 -25.87
C GLU A 189 9.22 -1.79 -24.47
N ASN A 190 9.20 -2.63 -23.42
CA ASN A 190 8.94 -2.15 -22.06
C ASN A 190 10.15 -1.42 -21.49
N GLU A 191 9.88 -0.26 -20.87
CA GLU A 191 10.83 0.46 -20.01
C GLU A 191 10.41 0.37 -18.55
N PRO A 192 11.37 0.49 -17.60
CA PRO A 192 11.05 0.54 -16.16
C PRO A 192 10.13 1.72 -15.80
N TRP A 193 9.01 1.44 -15.12
CA TRP A 193 8.05 2.44 -14.65
C TRP A 193 8.69 3.49 -13.72
N LEU A 194 9.68 3.08 -12.95
CA LEU A 194 10.43 3.96 -12.06
C LEU A 194 10.92 5.25 -12.76
N PHE A 195 11.28 5.17 -14.04
CA PHE A 195 11.77 6.35 -14.77
C PHE A 195 10.68 7.40 -14.96
N THR A 196 9.45 6.98 -15.21
CA THR A 196 8.29 7.88 -15.28
C THR A 196 8.03 8.50 -13.91
N TRP A 197 8.03 7.70 -12.85
CA TRP A 197 7.75 8.18 -11.49
C TRP A 197 8.79 9.20 -11.00
N LEU A 198 10.07 8.97 -11.28
CA LEU A 198 11.14 9.90 -10.92
C LEU A 198 11.13 11.19 -11.77
N ALA A 199 10.56 11.15 -12.97
CA ALA A 199 10.42 12.33 -13.82
C ALA A 199 9.35 13.31 -13.33
N HIS A 200 8.48 12.89 -12.40
CA HIS A 200 7.41 13.69 -11.80
C HIS A 200 7.66 13.93 -10.30
N PRO A 201 8.56 14.89 -9.94
CA PRO A 201 8.92 15.14 -8.54
C PRO A 201 7.85 15.95 -7.79
N GLU A 202 6.98 16.68 -8.48
CA GLU A 202 5.97 17.57 -7.91
C GLU A 202 4.55 17.01 -8.09
N ASP A 203 3.59 17.56 -7.32
CA ASP A 203 2.16 17.26 -7.44
C ASP A 203 1.59 17.86 -8.74
N ASP A 204 1.69 17.10 -9.81
CA ASP A 204 1.27 17.49 -11.15
C ASP A 204 0.08 16.64 -11.67
N SER A 205 -0.29 16.86 -12.93
CA SER A 205 -1.36 16.12 -13.59
C SER A 205 -1.11 14.62 -13.68
N TYR A 206 0.14 14.16 -13.64
CA TYR A 206 0.50 12.75 -13.65
C TYR A 206 -0.01 12.03 -12.39
N TRP A 207 0.26 12.59 -11.20
CA TRP A 207 -0.21 12.01 -9.94
C TRP A 207 -1.71 12.19 -9.72
N ARG A 208 -2.29 13.28 -10.26
CA ARG A 208 -3.73 13.50 -10.22
C ARG A 208 -4.50 12.49 -11.06
N GLN A 209 -3.88 11.98 -12.13
CA GLN A 209 -4.41 10.85 -12.85
C GLN A 209 -4.40 9.60 -11.95
N GLY A 210 -5.55 8.97 -11.79
CA GLY A 210 -5.70 7.79 -10.93
C GLY A 210 -5.93 8.10 -9.46
N SER A 211 -5.71 9.33 -8.99
CA SER A 211 -6.14 9.77 -7.66
C SER A 211 -7.64 10.05 -7.64
N VAL A 212 -8.28 9.79 -6.49
CA VAL A 212 -9.68 10.12 -6.24
C VAL A 212 -9.79 11.48 -5.57
N ARG A 213 -8.92 11.76 -4.60
CA ARG A 213 -8.85 13.04 -3.89
C ARG A 213 -8.39 14.15 -4.84
N PRO A 214 -9.05 15.36 -4.85
CA PRO A 214 -10.20 15.72 -3.99
C PRO A 214 -11.58 15.38 -4.57
N ASP A 215 -11.68 14.73 -5.73
CA ASP A 215 -12.90 14.62 -6.56
C ASP A 215 -13.76 13.41 -6.16
N TYR A 216 -14.03 13.23 -4.85
CA TYR A 216 -14.78 12.09 -4.31
C TYR A 216 -16.22 11.98 -4.83
N GLU A 217 -16.81 13.08 -5.29
CA GLU A 217 -18.14 13.09 -5.90
C GLU A 217 -18.21 12.28 -7.21
N ARG A 218 -17.08 11.91 -7.78
CA ARG A 218 -17.03 11.02 -8.95
C ARG A 218 -17.48 9.59 -8.57
N ILE A 219 -17.34 9.19 -7.31
CA ILE A 219 -17.80 7.88 -6.81
C ILE A 219 -19.25 8.01 -6.36
N ASN A 220 -20.16 7.37 -7.10
CA ASN A 220 -21.60 7.43 -6.86
C ASN A 220 -22.23 6.04 -6.63
N ILE A 221 -21.42 5.04 -6.36
CA ILE A 221 -21.84 3.65 -6.08
C ILE A 221 -21.41 3.23 -4.68
N PRO A 222 -22.12 2.25 -4.08
CA PRO A 222 -21.78 1.69 -2.79
C PRO A 222 -20.30 1.27 -2.71
N THR A 223 -19.64 1.69 -1.63
CA THR A 223 -18.20 1.48 -1.44
C THR A 223 -17.90 0.96 -0.04
N MET A 224 -17.34 -0.24 0.07
CA MET A 224 -16.81 -0.76 1.32
C MET A 224 -15.28 -0.65 1.33
N ILE A 225 -14.73 0.07 2.27
CA ILE A 225 -13.28 0.23 2.43
C ILE A 225 -12.78 -0.73 3.49
N ILE A 226 -11.75 -1.54 3.16
CA ILE A 226 -11.02 -2.35 4.14
C ILE A 226 -9.65 -1.72 4.34
N ALA A 227 -9.32 -1.36 5.58
CA ALA A 227 -8.08 -0.68 5.96
C ALA A 227 -7.35 -1.41 7.10
N GLY A 228 -6.03 -1.22 7.20
CA GLY A 228 -5.18 -1.82 8.21
C GLY A 228 -4.32 -0.80 8.94
N TRP A 229 -4.31 -0.84 10.29
CA TRP A 229 -3.50 0.09 11.09
C TRP A 229 -2.00 -0.19 11.03
N ALA A 230 -1.59 -1.35 10.52
CA ALA A 230 -0.21 -1.70 10.25
C ALA A 230 0.09 -1.74 8.74
N ASP A 231 -0.79 -1.20 7.91
CA ASP A 231 -0.64 -1.04 6.47
C ASP A 231 -0.09 0.34 6.10
N GLY A 232 0.43 0.50 4.90
CA GLY A 232 0.90 1.79 4.38
C GLY A 232 -0.22 2.72 3.86
N TYR A 233 -1.44 2.21 3.63
CA TYR A 233 -2.56 2.95 3.03
C TYR A 233 -3.70 3.20 4.02
N ARG A 234 -3.40 3.80 5.19
CA ARG A 234 -4.37 4.00 6.29
C ARG A 234 -5.28 5.19 6.07
N ASN A 235 -4.81 6.21 5.37
CA ASN A 235 -5.52 7.49 5.26
C ASN A 235 -6.81 7.38 4.47
N THR A 236 -6.92 6.40 3.57
CA THR A 236 -8.14 6.09 2.83
C THR A 236 -9.33 5.68 3.71
N SER A 237 -9.13 5.42 5.01
CA SER A 237 -10.18 4.94 5.92
C SER A 237 -11.24 6.01 6.21
N PHE A 238 -11.04 6.76 7.27
CA PHE A 238 -12.03 7.71 7.77
C PHE A 238 -12.30 8.89 6.83
N ARG A 239 -11.26 9.44 6.18
CA ARG A 239 -11.43 10.60 5.32
C ARG A 239 -12.23 10.25 4.06
N THR A 240 -12.02 9.08 3.48
CA THR A 240 -12.70 8.67 2.26
C THR A 240 -14.16 8.33 2.50
N VAL A 241 -14.49 7.60 3.59
CA VAL A 241 -15.90 7.33 3.92
C VAL A 241 -16.66 8.60 4.29
N ALA A 242 -15.98 9.62 4.82
CA ALA A 242 -16.60 10.92 5.11
C ALA A 242 -16.85 11.77 3.84
N ALA A 243 -16.11 11.54 2.77
CA ALA A 243 -16.11 12.38 1.57
C ALA A 243 -16.96 11.82 0.42
N ILE A 244 -17.14 10.50 0.33
CA ILE A 244 -17.96 9.85 -0.70
C ILE A 244 -19.45 10.07 -0.42
N ASN A 245 -20.21 10.51 -1.42
CA ASN A 245 -21.65 10.78 -1.32
C ASN A 245 -22.55 9.56 -1.61
N ALA A 246 -21.98 8.37 -1.80
CA ALA A 246 -22.72 7.12 -1.95
C ALA A 246 -22.75 6.36 -0.61
N PRO A 247 -23.55 5.30 -0.46
CA PRO A 247 -23.50 4.43 0.70
C PRO A 247 -22.07 3.92 0.93
N THR A 248 -21.51 4.18 2.11
CA THR A 248 -20.15 3.76 2.46
C THR A 248 -20.13 2.83 3.66
N ARG A 249 -19.15 1.92 3.66
CA ARG A 249 -18.87 1.02 4.77
C ARG A 249 -17.36 1.01 5.04
N LEU A 250 -16.95 1.09 6.29
CA LEU A 250 -15.56 0.95 6.72
C LEU A 250 -15.39 -0.31 7.55
N LEU A 251 -14.38 -1.09 7.23
CA LEU A 251 -13.88 -2.19 8.05
C LEU A 251 -12.37 -1.99 8.25
N ALA A 252 -11.97 -1.44 9.40
CA ALA A 252 -10.57 -1.18 9.68
C ALA A 252 -10.09 -2.01 10.88
N GLY A 253 -9.06 -2.82 10.65
CA GLY A 253 -8.46 -3.68 11.67
C GLY A 253 -6.99 -3.34 11.94
N PRO A 254 -6.33 -4.07 12.84
CA PRO A 254 -4.93 -3.81 13.15
C PRO A 254 -3.95 -4.37 12.09
N TRP A 255 -4.46 -4.82 10.98
CA TRP A 255 -3.81 -5.63 9.95
C TRP A 255 -2.68 -4.89 9.23
N ALA A 256 -1.67 -5.69 8.82
CA ALA A 256 -0.65 -5.31 7.83
C ALA A 256 -1.18 -5.49 6.39
N HIS A 257 -0.32 -5.32 5.38
CA HIS A 257 -0.66 -5.48 3.95
C HIS A 257 -0.87 -6.96 3.57
N ALA A 258 -1.75 -7.64 4.27
CA ALA A 258 -2.10 -9.05 4.10
C ALA A 258 -3.60 -9.25 4.33
N ALA A 259 -4.17 -10.32 3.78
CA ALA A 259 -5.60 -10.59 3.92
C ALA A 259 -6.03 -10.57 5.41
N PRO A 260 -7.11 -9.88 5.78
CA PRO A 260 -7.57 -9.79 7.17
C PRO A 260 -7.78 -11.14 7.87
N SER A 261 -7.99 -12.22 7.09
CA SER A 261 -8.15 -13.59 7.60
C SER A 261 -6.85 -14.24 8.04
N SER A 262 -5.69 -13.74 7.60
CA SER A 262 -4.37 -14.32 7.89
C SER A 262 -3.35 -13.30 8.40
N SER A 263 -3.67 -12.02 8.41
CA SER A 263 -2.75 -10.94 8.78
C SER A 263 -2.20 -11.06 10.20
N ALA A 264 -0.98 -10.62 10.39
CA ALA A 264 -0.40 -10.27 11.68
C ALA A 264 -0.04 -8.77 11.67
N PRO A 265 -0.43 -8.00 12.71
CA PRO A 265 -1.16 -8.48 13.90
C PRO A 265 -2.66 -8.75 13.63
N GLY A 266 -3.25 -9.62 14.47
CA GLY A 266 -4.68 -9.83 14.58
C GLY A 266 -5.35 -8.90 15.62
N PRO A 267 -6.69 -9.00 15.81
CA PRO A 267 -7.54 -10.16 15.52
C PRO A 267 -7.81 -10.39 14.03
N ARG A 268 -7.81 -11.67 13.62
CA ARG A 268 -8.11 -12.11 12.27
C ARG A 268 -9.60 -12.35 12.11
N ILE A 269 -10.15 -11.99 10.95
CA ILE A 269 -11.58 -12.17 10.65
C ILE A 269 -11.76 -12.80 9.27
N ASP A 270 -12.91 -13.41 9.04
CA ASP A 270 -13.32 -13.88 7.71
C ASP A 270 -13.82 -12.72 6.85
N HIS A 271 -12.88 -11.97 6.25
CA HIS A 271 -13.20 -10.82 5.42
C HIS A 271 -13.95 -11.19 4.13
N VAL A 272 -13.81 -12.43 3.64
CA VAL A 272 -14.55 -12.90 2.45
C VAL A 272 -16.04 -12.95 2.74
N ALA A 273 -16.43 -13.42 3.93
CA ALA A 273 -17.82 -13.40 4.36
C ALA A 273 -18.39 -11.98 4.49
N GLU A 274 -17.58 -11.04 5.02
CA GLU A 274 -18.00 -9.62 5.14
C GLU A 274 -18.16 -8.95 3.76
N MET A 275 -17.22 -9.21 2.83
CA MET A 275 -17.36 -8.72 1.45
C MET A 275 -18.57 -9.34 0.75
N ALA A 276 -18.82 -10.65 0.92
CA ALA A 276 -19.97 -11.32 0.34
C ALA A 276 -21.28 -10.73 0.85
N ALA A 277 -21.40 -10.46 2.14
CA ALA A 277 -22.57 -9.80 2.73
C ALA A 277 -22.80 -8.40 2.15
N PHE A 278 -21.73 -7.61 1.97
CA PHE A 278 -21.81 -6.31 1.32
C PHE A 278 -22.25 -6.41 -0.15
N PHE A 279 -21.71 -7.35 -0.91
CA PHE A 279 -22.12 -7.57 -2.29
C PHE A 279 -23.56 -8.13 -2.39
N ASP A 280 -24.02 -8.93 -1.43
CA ASP A 280 -25.41 -9.40 -1.41
C ASP A 280 -26.39 -8.22 -1.30
N GLU A 281 -26.10 -7.24 -0.45
CA GLU A 281 -26.91 -6.03 -0.31
C GLU A 281 -27.01 -5.23 -1.63
N HIS A 282 -25.91 -5.12 -2.39
CA HIS A 282 -25.84 -4.19 -3.52
C HIS A 282 -25.89 -4.84 -4.92
N LEU A 283 -25.65 -6.15 -5.04
CA LEU A 283 -25.72 -6.87 -6.31
C LEU A 283 -26.95 -7.77 -6.45
N ARG A 284 -27.64 -8.06 -5.30
CA ARG A 284 -28.80 -8.97 -5.25
C ARG A 284 -30.01 -8.38 -4.55
N ASP A 285 -29.98 -7.09 -4.20
CA ASP A 285 -31.02 -6.43 -3.40
C ASP A 285 -31.27 -7.15 -2.04
N GLY A 286 -30.19 -7.66 -1.43
CA GLY A 286 -30.21 -8.31 -0.12
C GLY A 286 -30.41 -7.32 1.02
N GLU A 287 -30.69 -7.85 2.21
CA GLU A 287 -30.77 -7.01 3.42
C GLU A 287 -29.38 -6.76 4.00
N THR A 288 -29.17 -5.55 4.57
CA THR A 288 -27.93 -5.26 5.29
C THR A 288 -27.81 -6.11 6.54
N THR A 289 -26.61 -6.65 6.77
CA THR A 289 -26.28 -7.42 7.97
C THR A 289 -25.60 -6.58 9.05
N TRP A 290 -25.23 -5.34 8.74
CA TRP A 290 -24.56 -4.43 9.66
C TRP A 290 -25.56 -3.46 10.29
N GLU A 291 -25.55 -3.39 11.63
CA GLU A 291 -26.39 -2.44 12.36
C GLU A 291 -25.90 -0.99 12.19
N LEU A 292 -24.58 -0.79 12.11
CA LEU A 292 -23.94 0.48 11.86
C LEU A 292 -22.96 0.37 10.68
N PRO A 293 -22.80 1.44 9.86
CA PRO A 293 -22.11 1.33 8.60
C PRO A 293 -20.59 1.22 8.72
N HIS A 294 -19.98 1.66 9.82
CA HIS A 294 -18.54 1.71 9.96
C HIS A 294 -18.09 0.97 11.21
N THR A 295 -17.05 0.16 11.04
CA THR A 295 -16.46 -0.65 12.10
C THR A 295 -14.94 -0.53 12.06
N TRP A 296 -14.34 -0.32 13.22
CA TRP A 296 -12.90 -0.25 13.35
C TRP A 296 -12.42 -0.89 14.64
N PHE A 297 -11.20 -1.42 14.63
CA PHE A 297 -10.54 -1.96 15.81
C PHE A 297 -9.75 -0.84 16.52
N CYS A 298 -10.19 -0.45 17.71
CA CYS A 298 -9.42 0.45 18.56
C CYS A 298 -8.36 -0.35 19.30
N ARG A 299 -7.09 -0.06 19.03
CA ARG A 299 -5.94 -0.64 19.73
C ARG A 299 -5.78 -0.01 21.11
N PHE A 300 -5.43 -0.80 22.09
CA PHE A 300 -5.11 -0.31 23.43
C PHE A 300 -3.61 -0.22 23.63
N SER A 301 -3.17 0.61 24.59
CA SER A 301 -1.77 0.69 25.01
C SER A 301 -1.15 -0.69 25.19
N HIS A 302 -0.02 -0.92 24.54
CA HIS A 302 0.77 -2.16 24.63
C HIS A 302 2.22 -1.86 24.31
N ALA A 303 3.13 -2.74 24.72
CA ALA A 303 4.53 -2.64 24.35
C ALA A 303 4.71 -2.94 22.85
N PRO A 304 5.61 -2.24 22.15
CA PRO A 304 5.95 -2.54 20.76
C PRO A 304 6.65 -3.89 20.67
N ASP A 305 6.34 -4.63 19.61
CA ASP A 305 7.02 -5.88 19.25
C ASP A 305 6.92 -6.07 17.74
N PRO A 306 8.04 -6.11 17.00
CA PRO A 306 8.03 -6.28 15.54
C PRO A 306 7.40 -7.59 15.05
N VAL A 307 7.27 -8.59 15.90
CA VAL A 307 6.67 -9.89 15.57
C VAL A 307 5.35 -10.16 16.29
N LEU A 308 4.67 -9.12 16.76
CA LEU A 308 3.42 -9.23 17.50
C LEU A 308 2.34 -9.94 16.67
N ASP A 309 1.82 -11.06 17.17
CA ASP A 309 0.79 -11.85 16.47
C ASP A 309 -0.61 -11.23 16.58
N THR A 310 -0.93 -10.63 17.73
CA THR A 310 -2.20 -9.95 18.00
C THR A 310 -1.97 -8.72 18.86
N VAL A 311 -2.77 -7.68 18.68
CA VAL A 311 -2.76 -6.48 19.51
C VAL A 311 -3.96 -6.47 20.47
N PRO A 312 -3.81 -5.96 21.70
CA PRO A 312 -4.94 -5.73 22.58
C PRO A 312 -5.82 -4.61 22.03
N GLY A 313 -7.12 -4.74 22.21
CA GLY A 313 -8.06 -3.72 21.73
C GLY A 313 -9.49 -4.20 21.72
N GLN A 314 -10.36 -3.40 21.14
CA GLN A 314 -11.77 -3.69 21.03
C GLN A 314 -12.35 -3.12 19.72
N TRP A 315 -13.27 -3.85 19.13
CA TRP A 315 -14.06 -3.35 18.01
C TRP A 315 -14.98 -2.22 18.45
N ARG A 316 -15.08 -1.20 17.59
CA ARG A 316 -16.03 -0.11 17.67
C ARG A 316 -16.92 -0.13 16.42
N SER A 317 -18.16 0.30 16.58
CA SER A 317 -19.07 0.47 15.46
C SER A 317 -19.85 1.76 15.63
N ASP A 318 -19.90 2.59 14.58
CA ASP A 318 -20.60 3.88 14.61
C ASP A 318 -20.97 4.37 13.20
N SER A 319 -21.67 5.49 13.12
CA SER A 319 -21.72 6.34 11.93
C SER A 319 -20.43 7.16 11.81
N TRP A 320 -20.10 7.62 10.59
CA TRP A 320 -18.96 8.50 10.38
C TRP A 320 -19.30 9.62 9.38
N PRO A 321 -19.01 10.91 9.67
CA PRO A 321 -18.47 11.40 10.95
C PRO A 321 -19.38 11.07 12.14
N SER A 322 -18.77 10.72 13.26
CA SER A 322 -19.51 10.39 14.48
C SER A 322 -19.84 11.65 15.28
N SER A 323 -21.05 11.72 15.84
CA SER A 323 -21.40 12.76 16.84
C SER A 323 -20.63 12.62 18.15
N ARG A 324 -19.92 11.50 18.35
CA ARG A 324 -19.03 11.22 19.49
C ARG A 324 -17.61 11.66 19.24
N SER A 325 -17.29 12.09 18.03
CA SER A 325 -15.99 12.65 17.68
C SER A 325 -15.95 14.13 18.00
N SER A 326 -14.85 14.59 18.58
CA SER A 326 -14.58 16.01 18.84
C SER A 326 -13.12 16.32 18.61
N GLU A 327 -12.79 17.56 18.29
CA GLU A 327 -11.40 18.00 18.17
C GLU A 327 -10.89 18.53 19.51
N ARG A 328 -9.72 18.04 19.92
CA ARG A 328 -8.96 18.59 21.05
C ARG A 328 -7.68 19.23 20.53
N LYS A 329 -7.55 20.54 20.70
CA LYS A 329 -6.34 21.30 20.33
C LYS A 329 -5.43 21.49 21.52
N ILE A 330 -4.14 21.19 21.31
CA ILE A 330 -3.09 21.30 22.34
C ILE A 330 -1.98 22.17 21.78
N THR A 331 -1.74 23.32 22.41
CA THR A 331 -0.59 24.16 22.06
C THR A 331 0.67 23.56 22.63
N LEU A 332 1.67 23.33 21.80
CA LEU A 332 2.96 22.81 22.18
C LEU A 332 3.92 23.98 22.44
N ALA A 333 4.71 23.88 23.52
CA ALA A 333 5.68 24.91 23.85
C ALA A 333 6.78 25.00 22.79
N ASP A 334 7.21 26.22 22.46
CA ASP A 334 8.34 26.43 21.56
C ASP A 334 9.61 25.74 22.09
N GLN A 335 10.32 25.07 21.20
CA GLN A 335 11.56 24.37 21.50
C GLN A 335 12.76 25.05 20.83
N PRO A 336 14.00 24.79 21.29
CA PRO A 336 15.21 25.23 20.60
C PRO A 336 15.26 24.72 19.16
N THR A 337 16.02 25.41 18.33
CA THR A 337 16.31 24.95 16.97
C THR A 337 16.96 23.57 16.99
N TYR A 338 16.39 22.67 16.23
CA TYR A 338 16.81 21.27 16.09
C TYR A 338 17.84 21.13 14.97
N VAL A 339 18.93 20.42 15.25
CA VAL A 339 19.90 20.01 14.20
C VAL A 339 19.39 18.72 13.58
N VAL A 340 19.18 18.72 12.28
CA VAL A 340 18.63 17.56 11.57
C VAL A 340 19.60 16.38 11.64
N ILE A 341 19.07 15.22 12.01
CA ILE A 341 19.75 13.93 12.06
C ILE A 341 19.12 13.05 10.95
N PRO A 342 19.90 12.65 9.92
CA PRO A 342 19.31 12.12 8.69
C PRO A 342 18.82 10.68 8.78
N ASP A 343 19.23 9.92 9.78
CA ASP A 343 18.86 8.51 10.00
C ASP A 343 17.82 8.31 11.12
N VAL A 344 17.05 9.36 11.48
CA VAL A 344 15.88 9.24 12.35
C VAL A 344 14.72 8.62 11.57
N GLY A 345 13.99 7.69 12.19
CA GLY A 345 12.86 6.94 11.60
C GLY A 345 13.10 5.42 11.56
N MET A 346 14.28 4.97 11.97
CA MET A 346 14.70 3.57 11.87
C MET A 346 13.91 2.60 12.75
N ALA A 347 13.24 3.08 13.79
CA ALA A 347 12.44 2.24 14.67
C ALA A 347 11.02 1.99 14.13
N ALA A 348 10.63 2.58 13.01
CA ALA A 348 9.30 2.43 12.44
C ALA A 348 9.34 2.54 10.91
N TRP A 349 9.66 1.47 10.24
CA TRP A 349 9.76 1.43 8.78
C TRP A 349 8.69 0.49 8.20
N ILE A 350 8.12 0.88 7.07
CA ILE A 350 7.03 0.19 6.38
C ILE A 350 7.40 0.06 4.91
N SER A 351 7.28 -1.16 4.38
CA SER A 351 7.25 -1.42 2.94
C SER A 351 5.92 -2.04 2.56
N CYS A 352 5.41 -1.75 1.38
CA CYS A 352 4.17 -2.31 0.83
C CYS A 352 4.41 -3.52 -0.10
N ALA A 353 5.59 -4.08 -0.15
CA ALA A 353 5.96 -5.09 -1.14
C ALA A 353 5.55 -6.55 -0.82
N GLY A 354 4.66 -6.80 0.06
CA GLY A 354 4.00 -8.11 0.15
C GLY A 354 4.73 -9.19 0.95
N HIS A 355 6.03 -9.20 1.06
CA HIS A 355 6.78 -10.34 1.64
C HIS A 355 7.52 -10.03 2.94
N LEU A 356 7.63 -8.76 3.30
CA LEU A 356 8.39 -8.34 4.47
C LEU A 356 7.49 -8.19 5.69
N PRO A 357 8.03 -8.28 6.92
CA PRO A 357 7.27 -8.05 8.15
C PRO A 357 6.81 -6.60 8.18
N TYR A 358 5.58 -6.35 7.75
CA TYR A 358 5.02 -5.03 7.60
C TYR A 358 4.80 -4.33 8.91
N GLY A 359 5.17 -3.06 8.95
CA GLY A 359 4.58 -2.02 9.72
C GLY A 359 4.48 -2.19 11.22
N GLN A 360 5.13 -3.19 11.80
CA GLN A 360 5.18 -3.35 13.24
C GLN A 360 6.44 -2.67 13.77
N PRO A 361 6.29 -1.49 14.37
CA PRO A 361 7.42 -0.70 14.83
C PRO A 361 8.10 -1.33 16.05
N ASP A 362 9.39 -1.05 16.18
CA ASP A 362 10.17 -1.27 17.39
C ASP A 362 9.95 -0.13 18.41
N ASP A 363 10.59 -0.21 19.57
CA ASP A 363 10.55 0.83 20.60
C ASP A 363 11.11 2.16 20.05
N GLN A 364 10.28 3.21 20.10
CA GLN A 364 10.60 4.51 19.53
C GLN A 364 11.61 5.32 20.35
N ARG A 365 12.02 4.86 21.54
CA ARG A 365 12.95 5.61 22.42
C ARG A 365 14.23 6.04 21.72
N PHE A 366 14.72 5.25 20.78
CA PHE A 366 15.92 5.58 20.00
C PHE A 366 15.67 6.80 19.12
N ASP A 367 14.61 6.81 18.35
CA ASP A 367 14.25 7.92 17.46
C ASP A 367 13.74 9.13 18.26
N ASP A 368 13.05 8.92 19.38
CA ASP A 368 12.60 9.98 20.28
C ASP A 368 13.78 10.76 20.87
N ALA A 369 14.87 10.08 21.26
CA ALA A 369 16.09 10.71 21.76
C ALA A 369 16.80 11.59 20.72
N ALA A 370 16.54 11.36 19.44
CA ALA A 370 17.08 12.11 18.32
C ALA A 370 16.09 13.11 17.70
N SER A 371 14.98 13.40 18.39
CA SER A 371 13.88 14.25 17.93
C SER A 371 13.58 15.37 18.94
N ILE A 372 12.80 16.37 18.51
CA ILE A 372 12.11 17.28 19.43
C ILE A 372 10.91 16.53 20.01
N THR A 373 10.73 16.55 21.33
CA THR A 373 9.62 15.83 21.97
C THR A 373 8.81 16.69 22.92
N TRP A 374 7.51 16.39 23.04
CA TRP A 374 6.58 16.91 24.03
C TRP A 374 5.80 15.76 24.62
N ASP A 375 5.77 15.68 25.95
CA ASP A 375 4.99 14.68 26.69
C ASP A 375 3.76 15.33 27.33
N ILE A 376 2.61 14.74 27.08
CA ILE A 376 1.32 15.17 27.60
C ILE A 376 0.79 14.02 28.47
N ALA A 377 0.67 14.28 29.78
CA ALA A 377 0.17 13.27 30.71
C ALA A 377 -1.26 12.83 30.36
N VAL A 378 -1.52 11.55 30.46
CA VAL A 378 -2.83 10.94 30.30
C VAL A 378 -3.31 10.46 31.67
N ASP A 379 -4.14 11.28 32.32
CA ASP A 379 -4.62 10.99 33.68
C ASP A 379 -5.81 10.01 33.68
N GLU A 380 -6.59 10.00 32.59
CA GLU A 380 -7.72 9.08 32.37
C GLU A 380 -7.59 8.48 30.96
N PRO A 381 -8.17 7.30 30.71
CA PRO A 381 -8.11 6.69 29.38
C PRO A 381 -8.56 7.66 28.29
N LEU A 382 -7.73 7.83 27.26
CA LEU A 382 -7.95 8.75 26.14
C LEU A 382 -8.03 7.95 24.83
N GLU A 383 -9.16 8.01 24.15
CA GLU A 383 -9.35 7.34 22.87
C GLU A 383 -9.41 8.34 21.72
N ILE A 384 -8.74 8.00 20.62
CA ILE A 384 -8.82 8.74 19.35
C ILE A 384 -9.27 7.81 18.23
N ALA A 385 -9.94 8.37 17.22
CA ALA A 385 -10.24 7.72 15.94
C ALA A 385 -10.18 8.76 14.82
N GLY A 386 -9.36 8.53 13.79
CA GLY A 386 -9.14 9.45 12.68
C GLY A 386 -7.69 9.87 12.53
N SER A 387 -7.45 10.94 11.76
CA SER A 387 -6.12 11.52 11.53
C SER A 387 -5.83 12.62 12.55
N VAL A 388 -4.60 12.63 13.05
CA VAL A 388 -4.05 13.69 13.91
C VAL A 388 -3.38 14.72 13.02
N HIS A 389 -3.46 16.00 13.38
CA HIS A 389 -2.83 17.09 12.63
C HIS A 389 -1.86 17.87 13.50
N LEU A 390 -0.69 18.19 12.97
CA LEU A 390 0.25 19.15 13.56
C LEU A 390 0.35 20.39 12.67
N LEU A 391 -0.20 21.50 13.14
CA LEU A 391 -0.06 22.81 12.51
C LEU A 391 1.10 23.57 13.16
N ALA A 392 2.03 24.10 12.36
CA ALA A 392 3.17 24.87 12.87
C ALA A 392 3.71 25.84 11.82
N HIS A 393 4.40 26.91 12.27
CA HIS A 393 5.30 27.66 11.42
C HIS A 393 6.70 27.05 11.47
N VAL A 394 7.23 26.66 10.31
CA VAL A 394 8.55 26.02 10.22
C VAL A 394 9.57 26.93 9.53
N THR A 395 10.84 26.79 9.92
CA THR A 395 12.00 27.32 9.20
C THR A 395 13.06 26.21 9.16
N ALA A 396 13.51 25.86 7.94
CA ALA A 396 14.53 24.85 7.69
C ALA A 396 15.67 25.42 6.87
N THR A 397 16.90 24.98 7.16
CA THR A 397 18.11 25.41 6.45
C THR A 397 18.76 24.33 5.61
N CYS A 398 18.31 23.07 5.74
CA CYS A 398 18.76 21.96 4.91
C CYS A 398 18.12 22.04 3.51
N PRO A 399 18.81 21.58 2.45
CA PRO A 399 18.22 21.38 1.13
C PRO A 399 17.14 20.28 1.16
N HIS A 400 16.08 20.43 0.37
CA HIS A 400 14.95 19.48 0.29
C HIS A 400 14.41 19.10 1.69
N PRO A 401 13.99 20.09 2.49
CA PRO A 401 13.61 19.85 3.87
C PRO A 401 12.31 19.06 3.97
N ILE A 402 12.27 18.15 4.93
CA ILE A 402 11.05 17.47 5.35
C ILE A 402 10.79 17.70 6.83
N ILE A 403 9.53 17.52 7.22
CA ILE A 403 9.13 17.41 8.62
C ILE A 403 8.47 16.04 8.81
N ALA A 404 8.93 15.31 9.81
CA ALA A 404 8.36 14.04 10.22
C ALA A 404 7.81 14.17 11.65
N VAL A 405 6.56 13.77 11.83
CA VAL A 405 5.85 13.82 13.11
C VAL A 405 5.45 12.40 13.50
N ARG A 406 5.79 11.99 14.71
CA ARG A 406 5.34 10.74 15.30
C ARG A 406 4.50 11.03 16.54
N LEU A 407 3.40 10.31 16.67
CA LEU A 407 2.57 10.25 17.87
C LEU A 407 2.84 8.91 18.53
N CYS A 408 3.28 8.95 19.79
CA CYS A 408 3.63 7.74 20.54
C CYS A 408 2.86 7.64 21.84
N ASP A 409 2.72 6.42 22.31
CA ASP A 409 2.22 6.06 23.63
C ASP A 409 3.41 5.68 24.52
N VAL A 410 3.70 6.50 25.51
CA VAL A 410 4.84 6.27 26.42
C VAL A 410 4.33 5.69 27.73
N ALA A 411 4.71 4.45 28.00
CA ALA A 411 4.39 3.73 29.22
C ALA A 411 5.18 4.29 30.42
N PRO A 412 4.76 4.02 31.67
CA PRO A 412 5.46 4.51 32.87
C PRO A 412 6.92 4.06 33.03
N ASP A 413 7.32 2.97 32.36
CA ASP A 413 8.71 2.48 32.33
C ASP A 413 9.56 3.17 31.24
N GLY A 414 8.96 4.06 30.46
CA GLY A 414 9.59 4.79 29.37
C GLY A 414 9.54 4.09 28.01
N THR A 415 8.97 2.89 27.91
CA THR A 415 8.73 2.21 26.61
C THR A 415 7.84 3.09 25.74
N SER A 416 8.22 3.31 24.48
CA SER A 416 7.55 4.23 23.56
C SER A 416 7.00 3.46 22.34
N THR A 417 5.68 3.38 22.23
CA THR A 417 4.98 2.67 21.15
C THR A 417 4.47 3.64 20.10
N LEU A 418 4.76 3.42 18.83
CA LEU A 418 4.25 4.25 17.74
C LEU A 418 2.73 4.05 17.59
N VAL A 419 1.99 5.14 17.67
CA VAL A 419 0.54 5.19 17.44
C VAL A 419 0.22 5.57 16.01
N SER A 420 0.84 6.67 15.54
CA SER A 420 0.69 7.20 14.20
C SER A 420 1.89 8.06 13.82
N ARG A 421 2.08 8.31 12.54
CA ARG A 421 3.11 9.19 12.00
C ARG A 421 2.61 9.93 10.78
N GLY A 422 3.29 11.02 10.41
CA GLY A 422 3.09 11.73 9.17
C GLY A 422 4.38 12.41 8.74
N THR A 423 4.64 12.43 7.44
CA THR A 423 5.81 13.08 6.86
C THR A 423 5.34 14.02 5.77
N LEU A 424 5.97 15.18 5.68
CA LEU A 424 5.65 16.20 4.68
C LEU A 424 6.93 16.80 4.11
N LEU A 425 7.01 16.85 2.78
CA LEU A 425 7.99 17.69 2.08
C LEU A 425 7.60 19.15 2.29
N ILE A 426 8.53 19.99 2.78
CA ILE A 426 8.22 21.36 3.15
C ILE A 426 9.04 22.38 2.36
N ARG A 427 8.55 23.59 2.29
CA ARG A 427 9.35 24.75 1.86
C ARG A 427 10.29 25.17 2.99
N PRO A 428 11.41 25.85 2.68
CA PRO A 428 12.38 26.29 3.69
C PRO A 428 11.78 27.15 4.81
N THR A 429 10.67 27.82 4.56
CA THR A 429 9.91 28.56 5.58
C THR A 429 8.43 28.65 5.19
N GLY A 430 7.55 28.57 6.17
CA GLY A 430 6.11 28.72 5.99
C GLY A 430 5.29 27.97 7.04
N GLU A 431 3.97 28.13 6.94
CA GLU A 431 2.99 27.34 7.68
C GLU A 431 2.94 25.93 7.08
N VAL A 432 2.85 24.93 7.94
CA VAL A 432 2.68 23.53 7.58
C VAL A 432 1.52 22.92 8.36
N ASP A 433 0.76 22.06 7.71
CA ASP A 433 -0.21 21.16 8.34
C ASP A 433 0.19 19.72 8.01
N VAL A 434 0.72 19.01 9.00
CA VAL A 434 1.13 17.62 8.85
C VAL A 434 -0.02 16.72 9.28
N GLU A 435 -0.69 16.12 8.31
CA GLU A 435 -1.66 15.04 8.54
C GLU A 435 -0.91 13.76 8.88
N LEU A 436 -1.16 13.19 10.07
CA LEU A 436 -0.64 11.89 10.45
C LEU A 436 -1.58 10.80 9.92
N GLU A 437 -1.01 9.64 9.67
CA GLU A 437 -1.76 8.46 9.21
C GLU A 437 -2.95 8.17 10.14
N ALA A 438 -4.11 7.87 9.55
CA ALA A 438 -5.33 7.57 10.29
C ALA A 438 -5.14 6.37 11.22
N THR A 439 -5.75 6.44 12.40
CA THR A 439 -5.60 5.42 13.45
C THR A 439 -6.81 5.37 14.37
N ALA A 440 -6.90 4.30 15.16
CA ALA A 440 -7.73 4.22 16.35
C ALA A 440 -6.91 3.65 17.50
N TRP A 441 -6.79 4.42 18.58
CA TRP A 441 -5.92 4.11 19.73
C TRP A 441 -6.50 4.62 21.02
N GLN A 442 -6.31 3.86 22.11
CA GLN A 442 -6.66 4.26 23.45
C GLN A 442 -5.43 4.19 24.36
N TRP A 443 -4.98 5.38 24.85
CA TRP A 443 -3.99 5.46 25.91
C TRP A 443 -4.59 5.07 27.25
N GLN A 444 -3.83 4.36 28.05
CA GLN A 444 -4.17 4.05 29.43
C GLN A 444 -3.83 5.21 30.38
N ALA A 445 -4.54 5.30 31.48
CA ALA A 445 -4.21 6.23 32.55
C ALA A 445 -2.79 5.96 33.10
N GLY A 446 -2.04 7.03 33.35
CA GLY A 446 -0.65 6.97 33.81
C GLY A 446 0.40 6.88 32.69
N HIS A 447 -0.01 6.76 31.44
CA HIS A 447 0.85 6.89 30.26
C HIS A 447 1.03 8.36 29.88
N ALA A 448 1.89 8.62 28.91
CA ALA A 448 2.00 9.92 28.27
C ALA A 448 1.78 9.80 26.76
N LEU A 449 1.03 10.76 26.21
CA LEU A 449 0.99 11.01 24.78
C LEU A 449 2.22 11.81 24.42
N ARG A 450 3.12 11.23 23.63
CA ARG A 450 4.32 11.92 23.14
C ARG A 450 4.13 12.35 21.69
N VAL A 451 4.47 13.61 21.40
CA VAL A 451 4.68 14.11 20.05
C VAL A 451 6.17 14.20 19.82
N SER A 452 6.69 13.52 18.80
CA SER A 452 8.08 13.59 18.37
C SER A 452 8.17 14.22 16.99
N VAL A 453 9.04 15.21 16.81
CA VAL A 453 9.25 15.89 15.51
C VAL A 453 10.72 15.82 15.13
N ALA A 454 10.98 15.41 13.90
CA ALA A 454 12.30 15.33 13.31
C ALA A 454 12.33 15.95 11.90
N GLY A 455 13.53 16.22 11.39
CA GLY A 455 13.75 16.65 10.00
C GLY A 455 14.08 15.50 9.04
N ALA A 456 13.80 14.24 9.45
CA ALA A 456 14.00 13.03 8.67
C ALA A 456 13.00 11.96 9.12
N ASP A 457 12.68 11.03 8.22
CA ASP A 457 11.94 9.78 8.47
C ASP A 457 12.58 8.65 7.63
N TRP A 458 13.87 8.48 7.82
CA TRP A 458 14.67 7.50 7.10
C TRP A 458 14.56 6.11 7.79
N PRO A 459 14.45 4.99 7.07
CA PRO A 459 14.55 4.81 5.61
C PRO A 459 13.23 4.94 4.85
N ASN A 460 12.13 5.34 5.51
CA ASN A 460 10.80 5.40 4.88
C ASN A 460 10.79 6.37 3.68
N VAL A 461 11.37 7.57 3.87
CA VAL A 461 11.52 8.56 2.80
C VAL A 461 12.97 9.00 2.69
N VAL A 462 13.31 9.58 1.54
CA VAL A 462 14.63 10.20 1.30
C VAL A 462 14.88 11.29 2.34
N ALA A 463 15.97 11.21 3.09
CA ALA A 463 16.36 12.26 4.02
C ALA A 463 16.72 13.57 3.28
N PRO A 464 16.75 14.73 3.95
CA PRO A 464 17.16 16.00 3.34
C PRO A 464 18.45 15.94 2.52
N GLY A 465 18.64 16.87 1.59
CA GLY A 465 19.77 16.88 0.67
C GLY A 465 21.11 17.27 1.29
N GLY A 466 21.14 17.61 2.57
CA GLY A 466 22.36 17.99 3.29
C GLY A 466 22.09 18.41 4.73
N PRO A 467 23.16 18.62 5.52
CA PRO A 467 23.04 19.08 6.91
C PRO A 467 22.31 20.41 7.02
N GLY A 468 21.58 20.58 8.12
CA GLY A 468 20.86 21.80 8.41
C GLY A 468 20.09 21.74 9.72
N THR A 469 19.17 22.67 9.88
CA THR A 469 18.36 22.83 11.08
C THR A 469 16.88 22.93 10.75
N LEU A 470 16.04 22.56 11.70
CA LEU A 470 14.60 22.74 11.68
C LEU A 470 14.17 23.51 12.94
N THR A 471 13.35 24.53 12.77
CA THR A 471 12.79 25.32 13.86
C THR A 471 11.27 25.31 13.72
N LEU A 472 10.55 24.99 14.80
CA LEU A 472 9.11 25.06 14.88
C LEU A 472 8.68 26.18 15.82
N ARG A 473 7.63 26.92 15.47
CA ARG A 473 6.98 27.95 16.28
C ARG A 473 5.47 27.83 16.21
N GLY A 474 4.83 28.14 17.33
CA GLY A 474 3.37 28.17 17.43
C GLY A 474 2.72 26.81 17.14
N ALA A 475 3.39 25.72 17.42
CA ALA A 475 2.92 24.39 17.11
C ALA A 475 1.63 24.03 17.87
N THR A 476 0.63 23.53 17.15
CA THR A 476 -0.66 23.10 17.69
C THR A 476 -0.98 21.70 17.19
N LEU A 477 -1.15 20.77 18.13
CA LEU A 477 -1.61 19.41 17.85
C LEU A 477 -3.14 19.37 17.90
N THR A 478 -3.78 18.81 16.88
CA THR A 478 -5.22 18.54 16.87
C THR A 478 -5.46 17.05 16.92
N LEU A 479 -6.13 16.59 17.97
CA LEU A 479 -6.46 15.17 18.21
C LEU A 479 -7.94 14.92 17.87
N PRO A 480 -8.27 13.89 17.08
CA PRO A 480 -9.65 13.44 16.86
C PRO A 480 -10.10 12.55 18.05
N ILE A 481 -10.54 13.18 19.12
CA ILE A 481 -11.04 12.46 20.32
C ILE A 481 -12.30 11.70 19.95
N TYR A 482 -12.39 10.45 20.38
CA TYR A 482 -13.58 9.63 20.26
C TYR A 482 -14.05 9.17 21.64
N GLU A 483 -15.32 9.37 21.94
CA GLU A 483 -15.96 8.95 23.18
C GLU A 483 -16.80 7.69 22.92
N PRO A 484 -16.30 6.48 23.24
CA PRO A 484 -17.01 5.25 22.96
C PRO A 484 -18.31 5.15 23.76
N ASP A 485 -19.39 4.72 23.13
CA ASP A 485 -20.67 4.46 23.77
C ASP A 485 -20.80 2.95 24.03
N PRO A 486 -20.80 2.51 25.29
CA PRO A 486 -20.91 1.08 25.63
C PRO A 486 -22.27 0.47 25.27
N SER A 487 -23.26 1.28 24.93
CA SER A 487 -24.60 0.79 24.51
C SER A 487 -24.64 0.41 23.02
N LEU A 488 -23.63 0.82 22.23
CA LEU A 488 -23.56 0.45 20.81
C LEU A 488 -23.18 -1.02 20.66
N PRO A 489 -23.69 -1.68 19.59
CA PRO A 489 -23.35 -3.07 19.32
C PRO A 489 -21.84 -3.21 19.07
N VAL A 490 -21.24 -4.21 19.67
CA VAL A 490 -19.87 -4.64 19.35
C VAL A 490 -19.98 -5.67 18.24
N PRO A 491 -19.41 -5.43 17.05
CA PRO A 491 -19.48 -6.38 15.95
C PRO A 491 -18.84 -7.71 16.33
N ALA A 492 -19.50 -8.80 15.96
CA ALA A 492 -18.99 -10.16 16.11
C ALA A 492 -18.64 -10.69 14.71
N PHE A 493 -17.37 -10.92 14.46
CA PHE A 493 -16.89 -11.48 13.20
C PHE A 493 -16.65 -12.99 13.31
N ILE A 494 -16.84 -13.69 12.20
CA ILE A 494 -16.33 -15.06 12.06
C ILE A 494 -14.81 -14.98 12.14
N PRO A 495 -14.13 -15.76 13.00
CA PRO A 495 -12.69 -15.77 13.08
C PRO A 495 -12.06 -16.16 11.74
N GLY A 496 -11.00 -15.45 11.36
CA GLY A 496 -10.15 -15.84 10.24
C GLY A 496 -9.31 -17.08 10.53
N ASN A 497 -8.69 -17.61 9.49
CA ASN A 497 -7.78 -18.73 9.61
C ASN A 497 -6.54 -18.38 10.45
N ALA A 498 -5.83 -19.40 10.92
CA ALA A 498 -4.53 -19.19 11.55
C ALA A 498 -3.56 -18.48 10.57
N LYS A 499 -2.53 -17.81 11.14
CA LYS A 499 -1.47 -17.12 10.41
C LYS A 499 -1.11 -17.85 9.13
N SER A 500 -1.03 -17.10 8.02
CA SER A 500 -0.55 -17.64 6.74
C SER A 500 0.81 -18.31 6.97
N SER A 501 0.93 -19.53 6.50
CA SER A 501 2.20 -20.26 6.44
C SER A 501 2.91 -19.97 5.11
N GLU A 502 2.79 -18.77 4.57
CA GLU A 502 3.68 -18.41 3.47
C GLU A 502 5.10 -18.48 4.01
N ASP A 503 5.78 -19.57 3.70
CA ASP A 503 7.18 -19.80 3.98
C ASP A 503 8.00 -18.84 3.11
N THR A 504 8.09 -17.59 3.54
CA THR A 504 9.07 -16.65 3.01
C THR A 504 10.43 -17.06 3.53
N GLU A 505 11.18 -17.74 2.68
CA GLU A 505 12.58 -18.06 2.99
C GLU A 505 13.43 -16.78 2.86
N GLY A 506 14.40 -16.64 3.74
CA GLY A 506 15.43 -15.61 3.62
C GLY A 506 14.98 -14.19 3.84
N VAL A 507 13.90 -13.95 4.61
CA VAL A 507 13.50 -12.58 4.99
C VAL A 507 14.63 -11.92 5.77
N ILE A 508 15.14 -10.81 5.21
CA ILE A 508 16.15 -9.97 5.83
C ILE A 508 15.49 -8.59 6.04
N TRP A 509 15.63 -8.09 7.28
CA TRP A 509 15.22 -6.73 7.61
C TRP A 509 16.11 -6.23 8.74
N GLN A 510 17.18 -5.53 8.37
CA GLN A 510 18.26 -5.20 9.29
C GLN A 510 18.67 -3.74 9.16
N ILE A 511 19.04 -3.14 10.29
CA ILE A 511 19.75 -1.85 10.33
C ILE A 511 21.20 -2.12 10.69
N GLU A 512 22.11 -1.65 9.84
CA GLU A 512 23.56 -1.71 10.04
C GLU A 512 24.13 -0.31 10.24
N ARG A 513 25.07 -0.16 11.19
CA ARG A 513 25.78 1.10 11.41
C ARG A 513 27.30 0.91 11.27
N ASP A 514 27.89 1.53 10.27
CA ASP A 514 29.34 1.68 10.16
C ASP A 514 29.76 2.94 10.90
N VAL A 515 30.21 2.77 12.13
CA VAL A 515 30.58 3.87 13.03
C VAL A 515 31.80 4.64 12.51
N VAL A 516 32.73 3.94 11.83
CA VAL A 516 33.98 4.55 11.30
C VAL A 516 33.67 5.44 10.10
N ASN A 517 32.93 4.92 9.13
CA ASN A 517 32.56 5.63 7.92
C ASN A 517 31.31 6.51 8.09
N ARG A 518 30.60 6.37 9.23
CA ARG A 518 29.37 7.10 9.57
C ARG A 518 28.25 6.88 8.57
N ILE A 519 28.08 5.64 8.14
CA ILE A 519 27.02 5.21 7.24
C ILE A 519 26.02 4.37 8.02
N THR A 520 24.76 4.72 7.94
CA THR A 520 23.65 3.86 8.36
C THR A 520 23.04 3.21 7.12
N ARG A 521 22.73 1.91 7.20
CA ARG A 521 22.16 1.13 6.10
C ARG A 521 20.96 0.33 6.61
N CYS A 522 19.87 0.36 5.84
CA CYS A 522 18.75 -0.58 5.97
C CYS A 522 18.90 -1.64 4.88
N VAL A 523 18.94 -2.91 5.28
CA VAL A 523 19.09 -4.06 4.38
C VAL A 523 17.79 -4.85 4.40
N VAL A 524 17.28 -5.16 3.22
CA VAL A 524 16.03 -5.91 3.01
C VAL A 524 16.23 -7.01 2.00
N GLY A 525 15.50 -8.11 2.15
CA GLY A 525 15.54 -9.21 1.19
C GLY A 525 14.51 -10.27 1.49
N SER A 526 14.09 -10.97 0.44
CA SER A 526 13.22 -12.15 0.54
C SER A 526 13.34 -13.03 -0.70
N ALA A 527 12.86 -14.27 -0.58
CA ALA A 527 12.74 -15.19 -1.70
C ALA A 527 11.49 -16.04 -1.53
N SER A 528 10.80 -16.30 -2.63
CA SER A 528 9.63 -17.18 -2.65
C SER A 528 9.64 -18.07 -3.88
N THR A 529 9.07 -19.27 -3.74
CA THR A 529 8.86 -20.20 -4.85
C THR A 529 7.42 -20.69 -4.81
N TYR A 530 6.76 -20.65 -5.94
CA TYR A 530 5.35 -20.97 -6.08
C TYR A 530 5.18 -22.15 -7.04
N GLU A 531 4.42 -23.16 -6.62
CA GLU A 531 3.91 -24.18 -7.52
C GLU A 531 2.68 -23.66 -8.24
N THR A 532 2.68 -23.74 -9.55
CA THR A 532 1.58 -23.25 -10.40
C THR A 532 0.99 -24.39 -11.21
N PRO A 533 -0.21 -24.26 -11.77
CA PRO A 533 -0.78 -25.26 -12.67
C PRO A 533 0.06 -25.52 -13.94
N PHE A 534 1.00 -24.64 -14.26
CA PHE A 534 1.80 -24.66 -15.49
C PHE A 534 3.29 -24.97 -15.25
N GLY A 535 3.72 -25.07 -14.01
CA GLY A 535 5.12 -25.27 -13.62
C GLY A 535 5.46 -24.49 -12.34
N THR A 536 6.68 -23.99 -12.24
CA THR A 536 7.12 -23.24 -11.07
C THR A 536 7.44 -21.79 -11.39
N ALA A 537 7.12 -20.91 -10.46
CA ALA A 537 7.54 -19.52 -10.47
C ALA A 537 8.36 -19.23 -9.21
N SER A 538 9.43 -18.47 -9.33
CA SER A 538 10.21 -18.03 -8.19
C SER A 538 10.64 -16.59 -8.33
N GLU A 539 10.73 -15.92 -7.20
CA GLU A 539 11.25 -14.57 -7.08
C GLU A 539 12.29 -14.50 -5.96
N ARG A 540 13.23 -13.63 -6.13
CA ARG A 540 14.19 -13.24 -5.12
C ARG A 540 14.52 -11.79 -5.28
N TYR A 541 14.55 -11.08 -4.18
CA TYR A 541 15.11 -9.76 -4.17
C TYR A 541 15.99 -9.54 -2.94
N ASP A 542 17.08 -8.83 -3.14
CA ASP A 542 18.02 -8.36 -2.13
C ASP A 542 18.24 -6.87 -2.38
N GLY A 543 18.09 -6.04 -1.35
CA GLY A 543 18.26 -4.60 -1.51
C GLY A 543 18.74 -3.92 -0.24
N TRP A 544 19.25 -2.72 -0.39
CA TRP A 544 19.58 -1.86 0.73
C TRP A 544 19.49 -0.38 0.35
N VAL A 545 19.17 0.42 1.34
CA VAL A 545 19.30 1.88 1.27
C VAL A 545 20.27 2.33 2.35
N SER A 546 21.03 3.41 2.09
CA SER A 546 22.00 3.94 3.04
C SER A 546 22.00 5.45 3.07
N VAL A 547 22.47 6.02 4.19
CA VAL A 547 22.71 7.45 4.37
C VAL A 547 24.04 7.69 5.07
N ASP A 548 24.87 8.60 4.54
CA ASP A 548 26.03 9.16 5.24
C ASP A 548 25.53 10.21 6.23
N THR A 549 25.74 10.00 7.53
CA THR A 549 25.21 10.88 8.58
C THR A 549 25.94 12.23 8.70
N ARG A 550 26.99 12.48 7.91
CA ARG A 550 27.70 13.77 7.83
C ARG A 550 27.29 14.57 6.62
N THR A 551 27.29 13.93 5.44
CA THR A 551 27.05 14.60 4.15
C THR A 551 25.61 14.54 3.72
N PHE A 552 24.81 13.59 4.24
CA PHE A 552 23.44 13.23 3.87
C PHE A 552 23.34 12.65 2.45
N GLU A 553 24.48 12.28 1.84
CA GLU A 553 24.46 11.47 0.62
C GLU A 553 23.76 10.14 0.89
N GLN A 554 22.86 9.78 0.00
CA GLN A 554 22.11 8.54 0.11
C GLN A 554 22.30 7.67 -1.12
N ARG A 555 22.29 6.36 -0.90
CA ARG A 555 22.39 5.37 -1.96
C ARG A 555 21.37 4.27 -1.74
N ALA A 556 20.84 3.76 -2.83
CA ALA A 556 20.00 2.59 -2.89
C ALA A 556 20.60 1.59 -3.87
N HIS A 557 20.53 0.31 -3.52
CA HIS A 557 20.94 -0.81 -4.36
C HIS A 557 19.91 -1.91 -4.29
N SER A 558 19.59 -2.53 -5.40
CA SER A 558 18.64 -3.63 -5.45
C SER A 558 19.01 -4.62 -6.54
N ASP A 559 18.92 -5.92 -6.21
CA ASP A 559 19.11 -7.08 -7.08
C ASP A 559 17.82 -7.90 -7.05
N VAL A 560 17.10 -7.96 -8.18
CA VAL A 560 15.80 -8.62 -8.29
C VAL A 560 15.83 -9.65 -9.41
N LYS A 561 15.38 -10.86 -9.10
CA LYS A 561 15.37 -11.97 -10.05
C LYS A 561 14.06 -12.73 -10.01
N PHE A 562 13.42 -12.82 -11.17
CA PHE A 562 12.28 -13.71 -11.40
C PHE A 562 12.66 -14.88 -12.31
N THR A 563 12.10 -16.05 -12.00
CA THR A 563 12.28 -17.24 -12.85
C THR A 563 10.95 -17.97 -12.99
N LEU A 564 10.56 -18.24 -14.24
CA LEU A 564 9.43 -19.09 -14.61
C LEU A 564 9.95 -20.35 -15.28
N ARG A 565 9.52 -21.51 -14.81
CA ARG A 565 9.82 -22.80 -15.43
C ARG A 565 8.54 -23.45 -15.89
N PHE A 566 8.24 -23.28 -17.17
CA PHE A 566 7.14 -23.94 -17.86
C PHE A 566 7.70 -25.02 -18.80
N PRO A 567 6.89 -25.98 -19.30
CA PRO A 567 7.37 -27.00 -20.22
C PRO A 567 8.07 -26.45 -21.47
N GLU A 568 7.61 -25.29 -21.98
CA GLU A 568 8.06 -24.67 -23.22
C GLU A 568 9.23 -23.70 -23.03
N VAL A 569 9.45 -23.19 -21.79
CA VAL A 569 10.42 -22.13 -21.52
C VAL A 569 10.92 -22.10 -20.08
N SER A 570 12.19 -21.78 -19.91
CA SER A 570 12.79 -21.46 -18.62
C SER A 570 13.21 -19.99 -18.60
N ALA A 571 12.23 -19.11 -18.45
CA ALA A 571 12.46 -17.68 -18.51
C ALA A 571 13.04 -17.14 -17.19
N THR A 572 14.10 -16.35 -17.27
CA THR A 572 14.66 -15.60 -16.14
C THR A 572 14.79 -14.13 -16.56
N ALA A 573 14.25 -13.24 -15.73
CA ALA A 573 14.50 -11.80 -15.81
C ALA A 573 15.24 -11.38 -14.54
N HIS A 574 16.43 -10.80 -14.70
CA HIS A 574 17.31 -10.40 -13.61
C HIS A 574 17.69 -8.93 -13.76
N SER A 575 17.41 -8.13 -12.77
CA SER A 575 17.64 -6.69 -12.75
C SER A 575 18.52 -6.29 -11.59
N ILE A 576 19.49 -5.41 -11.86
CA ILE A 576 20.31 -4.73 -10.84
C ILE A 576 20.12 -3.23 -11.01
N MET A 577 19.87 -2.54 -9.91
CA MET A 577 19.66 -1.10 -9.88
C MET A 577 20.52 -0.46 -8.80
N ASP A 578 21.12 0.69 -9.14
CA ASP A 578 21.77 1.62 -8.19
C ASP A 578 21.17 3.01 -8.34
N VAL A 579 20.88 3.66 -7.21
CA VAL A 579 20.44 5.05 -7.16
C VAL A 579 21.33 5.82 -6.19
N VAL A 580 21.77 6.99 -6.59
CA VAL A 580 22.56 7.90 -5.74
C VAL A 580 21.89 9.27 -5.72
N THR A 581 21.76 9.88 -4.53
CA THR A 581 21.37 11.29 -4.45
C THR A 581 22.60 12.16 -4.72
N ALA A 582 22.54 13.02 -5.74
CA ALA A 582 23.63 13.90 -6.15
C ALA A 582 23.13 15.34 -6.24
N GLY A 583 23.20 16.08 -5.12
CA GLY A 583 22.64 17.43 -5.03
C GLY A 583 21.14 17.42 -5.24
N ASP A 584 20.69 18.07 -6.32
CA ASP A 584 19.27 18.21 -6.67
C ASP A 584 18.78 17.10 -7.62
N THR A 585 19.52 16.00 -7.76
CA THR A 585 19.17 14.89 -8.67
C THR A 585 19.25 13.53 -8.01
N TYR A 586 18.52 12.57 -8.61
CA TYR A 586 18.75 11.13 -8.47
C TYR A 586 19.50 10.63 -9.69
N GLU A 587 20.68 10.06 -9.50
CA GLU A 587 21.43 9.36 -10.54
C GLU A 587 21.08 7.88 -10.48
N VAL A 588 20.46 7.38 -11.52
CA VAL A 588 19.97 5.99 -11.60
C VAL A 588 20.74 5.23 -12.65
N THR A 589 21.29 4.08 -12.28
CA THR A 589 21.78 3.06 -13.21
C THR A 589 20.95 1.79 -13.03
N MET A 590 20.52 1.19 -14.13
CA MET A 590 19.78 -0.07 -14.11
C MET A 590 20.23 -0.96 -15.26
N ALA A 591 20.42 -2.24 -14.96
CA ALA A 591 20.73 -3.27 -15.94
C ALA A 591 19.75 -4.42 -15.80
N ILE A 592 19.14 -4.87 -16.92
CA ILE A 592 18.26 -6.04 -16.91
C ILE A 592 18.73 -7.04 -17.96
N THR A 593 18.89 -8.29 -17.57
CA THR A 593 19.14 -9.42 -18.49
C THR A 593 17.94 -10.36 -18.51
N VAL A 594 17.55 -10.81 -19.70
CA VAL A 594 16.47 -11.77 -19.90
C VAL A 594 17.03 -13.01 -20.59
N HIS A 595 16.74 -14.18 -20.03
CA HIS A 595 17.24 -15.48 -20.51
C HIS A 595 16.11 -16.49 -20.75
N ASP A 596 16.34 -17.41 -21.68
CA ASP A 596 15.60 -18.66 -21.85
C ASP A 596 16.58 -19.83 -21.61
N GLY A 597 16.53 -20.44 -20.44
CA GLY A 597 17.58 -21.34 -19.96
C GLY A 597 18.95 -20.66 -19.95
N ALA A 598 19.89 -21.20 -20.68
CA ALA A 598 21.23 -20.61 -20.84
C ALA A 598 21.33 -19.56 -21.96
N LYS A 599 20.28 -19.39 -22.77
CA LYS A 599 20.29 -18.46 -23.91
C LYS A 599 19.91 -17.05 -23.47
N LEU A 600 20.82 -16.10 -23.69
CA LEU A 600 20.50 -14.67 -23.53
C LEU A 600 19.49 -14.25 -24.64
N ILE A 601 18.38 -13.67 -24.22
CA ILE A 601 17.33 -13.12 -25.10
C ILE A 601 17.53 -11.63 -25.30
N ALA A 602 17.78 -10.89 -24.22
CA ALA A 602 18.06 -9.45 -24.27
C ALA A 602 18.88 -8.99 -23.05
N GLU A 603 19.53 -7.86 -23.24
CA GLU A 603 20.23 -7.13 -22.21
C GLU A 603 19.94 -5.64 -22.41
N HIS A 604 19.50 -4.98 -21.34
CA HIS A 604 19.19 -3.55 -21.32
C HIS A 604 20.02 -2.85 -20.26
N HIS A 605 20.50 -1.66 -20.61
CA HIS A 605 21.26 -0.80 -19.71
C HIS A 605 20.73 0.63 -19.80
N TRP A 606 20.44 1.23 -18.66
CA TRP A 606 20.03 2.62 -18.55
C TRP A 606 20.92 3.35 -17.55
N GLN A 607 21.23 4.59 -17.88
CA GLN A 607 21.81 5.57 -16.99
C GLN A 607 21.04 6.87 -17.19
N ARG A 608 20.34 7.32 -16.15
CA ARG A 608 19.47 8.49 -16.22
C ARG A 608 19.60 9.35 -14.96
N SER A 609 19.40 10.65 -15.13
CA SER A 609 19.34 11.62 -14.04
C SER A 609 17.93 12.19 -13.97
N PHE A 610 17.40 12.29 -12.76
CA PHE A 610 16.03 12.79 -12.50
C PHE A 610 16.07 13.90 -11.46
N PRO A 611 15.18 14.90 -11.55
CA PRO A 611 15.13 15.97 -10.57
C PRO A 611 14.67 15.44 -9.20
N ARG A 612 15.20 16.04 -8.15
CA ARG A 612 14.73 15.87 -6.79
C ARG A 612 13.81 17.04 -6.43
N ALA A 613 12.66 16.76 -5.75
CA ALA A 613 11.71 17.79 -5.34
C ALA A 613 12.28 18.72 -4.26
#